data_7eab652fef15cdd43984d1fafc49f00d
#
_entry.id   7eab652fef15cdd43984d1fafc49f00d
#
_cell.length_a   1.000
_cell.length_b   1.000
_cell.length_c   1.000
_cell.angle_alpha   90.00
_cell.angle_beta   90.00
_cell.angle_gamma   90.00
#
_symmetry.space_group_name_H-M   'P 1'
#
loop_
_entity.id
_entity.type
_entity.pdbx_description
1 polymer ?
#
loop_
_entity_poly.entity_id
_entity_poly.type
_entity_poly.pdbx_seq_one_letter_code
_entity_poly.pdbx_strand_id
1 'polypeptide(L)'
;MKLADLIKNIDSAELAASPECEISGISYDSRSTKPGDVFVAISGFATDGYKYIPSAAEKGAAVVICDRVPQIEIPYVLVGDCRKSLALISREFFGDPAGKMKIIGITGTNGKTTTTYLLKHLLEETIGAKVGLIGTNGNMIGDEFIHTERTTPESFELQRLFAQMNKAGCTHVVMEVSSHSLVLSRVEGIDFAVGAFTNLTQDHLDFHHTMEEYASAKAMLFKSCRVGCINIDDTWADAMMKNASCKLMTYSAADKEASLTAREIKLSARGVSFTACFDGKTVPVSLAIPGRFSVYNALNTIAVGLALGISLDDCAKAMKTAHGVKGRMELVPTDGDYTIVIDYAHTPDALENALKALRAENTGRIVVLFGCGGDRDRTKRPIMGAIAADNADLVIVTSDNPRTEEPQKIIDEILVGLEGKKTEHVTICDRAEAIKWAIDNHRANDVILLAGKGHEDYQVVGHEKHHMDEREIVAEHIEKRNKK
;
A
#
# COMPACT_ATOMS: atom_id res chain seq x y z
N MET A 1 33.25 -1.75 -8.63
CA MET A 1 32.97 -0.39 -9.21
C MET A 1 33.87 0.62 -8.51
N LYS A 2 34.48 1.55 -9.25
CA LYS A 2 35.30 2.59 -8.61
C LYS A 2 34.43 3.55 -7.78
N LEU A 3 34.96 4.06 -6.68
CA LEU A 3 34.26 5.03 -5.83
C LEU A 3 33.85 6.28 -6.61
N ALA A 4 34.73 6.78 -7.47
CA ALA A 4 34.44 7.95 -8.33
C ALA A 4 33.19 7.77 -9.19
N ASP A 5 32.98 6.59 -9.76
CA ASP A 5 31.80 6.28 -10.58
C ASP A 5 30.53 6.19 -9.70
N LEU A 6 30.67 5.62 -8.49
CA LEU A 6 29.58 5.44 -7.55
C LEU A 6 29.03 6.77 -7.04
N ILE A 7 29.91 7.73 -6.73
CA ILE A 7 29.55 9.01 -6.10
C ILE A 7 29.35 10.18 -7.07
N LYS A 8 29.44 9.95 -8.37
CA LYS A 8 29.42 11.03 -9.41
C LYS A 8 28.17 11.93 -9.39
N ASN A 9 27.06 11.41 -8.84
CA ASN A 9 25.76 12.12 -8.78
C ASN A 9 25.37 12.56 -7.36
N ILE A 10 26.27 12.48 -6.39
CA ILE A 10 26.03 13.01 -5.04
C ILE A 10 26.80 14.30 -4.81
N ASP A 11 26.20 15.22 -4.04
CA ASP A 11 26.86 16.43 -3.60
C ASP A 11 27.74 16.11 -2.39
N SER A 12 29.05 15.93 -2.60
CA SER A 12 30.02 15.71 -1.53
C SER A 12 30.66 17.02 -1.08
N ALA A 13 30.67 17.27 0.22
CA ALA A 13 31.35 18.41 0.81
C ALA A 13 32.87 18.17 0.92
N GLU A 14 33.27 16.91 1.14
CA GLU A 14 34.65 16.48 1.27
C GLU A 14 34.81 15.03 0.80
N LEU A 15 35.89 14.75 0.11
CA LEU A 15 36.30 13.40 -0.31
C LEU A 15 37.65 13.04 0.33
N ALA A 16 37.63 12.36 1.44
CA ALA A 16 38.81 11.86 2.17
C ALA A 16 39.01 10.36 1.90
N ALA A 17 38.84 9.95 0.64
CA ALA A 17 39.01 8.59 0.15
C ALA A 17 39.62 8.61 -1.25
N SER A 18 40.32 7.53 -1.65
CA SER A 18 40.81 7.42 -3.01
C SER A 18 39.64 7.26 -4.00
N PRO A 19 39.55 8.09 -5.04
CA PRO A 19 38.53 7.93 -6.11
C PRO A 19 38.62 6.58 -6.83
N GLU A 20 39.82 5.99 -6.83
CA GLU A 20 40.09 4.69 -7.47
C GLU A 20 39.76 3.50 -6.55
N CYS A 21 39.30 3.74 -5.31
CA CYS A 21 38.91 2.68 -4.39
C CYS A 21 37.83 1.78 -5.03
N GLU A 22 38.08 0.47 -5.04
CA GLU A 22 37.12 -0.52 -5.54
C GLU A 22 36.05 -0.80 -4.51
N ILE A 23 34.79 -0.58 -4.86
CA ILE A 23 33.61 -0.84 -4.05
C ILE A 23 32.91 -2.11 -4.55
N SER A 24 32.72 -3.08 -3.65
CA SER A 24 32.09 -4.37 -3.93
C SER A 24 30.59 -4.41 -3.57
N GLY A 25 30.12 -3.53 -2.66
CA GLY A 25 28.74 -3.49 -2.21
C GLY A 25 28.40 -2.19 -1.48
N ILE A 26 27.14 -2.08 -1.08
CA ILE A 26 26.61 -0.98 -0.28
C ILE A 26 25.94 -1.57 0.96
N SER A 27 26.21 -1.01 2.12
CA SER A 27 25.53 -1.34 3.36
C SER A 27 25.15 -0.06 4.12
N TYR A 28 24.03 -0.10 4.84
CA TYR A 28 23.55 0.96 5.76
C TYR A 28 23.13 0.37 7.11
N ASP A 29 23.34 -0.93 7.30
CA ASP A 29 23.28 -1.66 8.56
C ASP A 29 24.63 -2.31 8.81
N SER A 30 25.34 -1.86 9.86
CA SER A 30 26.68 -2.38 10.18
C SER A 30 26.71 -3.89 10.43
N ARG A 31 25.56 -4.50 10.78
CA ARG A 31 25.46 -5.96 10.97
C ARG A 31 25.62 -6.74 9.67
N SER A 32 25.21 -6.16 8.55
CA SER A 32 25.25 -6.74 7.21
C SER A 32 26.46 -6.29 6.37
N THR A 33 27.30 -5.38 6.87
CA THR A 33 28.49 -4.88 6.18
C THR A 33 29.46 -6.03 5.88
N LYS A 34 30.04 -5.99 4.67
CA LYS A 34 31.04 -6.95 4.17
C LYS A 34 32.33 -6.23 3.76
N PRO A 35 33.47 -6.94 3.68
CA PRO A 35 34.70 -6.38 3.17
C PRO A 35 34.53 -5.75 1.78
N GLY A 36 35.02 -4.53 1.61
CA GLY A 36 34.90 -3.77 0.36
C GLY A 36 33.58 -3.02 0.16
N ASP A 37 32.66 -3.08 1.11
CA ASP A 37 31.42 -2.26 1.04
C ASP A 37 31.71 -0.78 1.29
N VAL A 38 30.87 0.06 0.69
CA VAL A 38 30.64 1.42 1.17
C VAL A 38 29.55 1.35 2.27
N PHE A 39 29.84 1.86 3.46
CA PHE A 39 28.89 1.95 4.55
C PHE A 39 28.27 3.35 4.59
N VAL A 40 26.94 3.46 4.52
CA VAL A 40 26.23 4.75 4.63
C VAL A 40 25.68 4.93 6.04
N ALA A 41 26.22 5.89 6.79
CA ALA A 41 25.86 6.16 8.16
C ALA A 41 24.61 7.05 8.25
N ILE A 42 23.43 6.45 8.16
CA ILE A 42 22.14 7.16 8.15
C ILE A 42 21.75 7.55 9.58
N SER A 43 21.46 8.82 9.84
CA SER A 43 20.79 9.26 11.05
C SER A 43 19.32 8.86 11.01
N GLY A 44 18.92 7.91 11.86
CA GLY A 44 17.57 7.37 11.95
C GLY A 44 16.78 7.92 13.14
N PHE A 45 15.47 7.63 13.20
CA PHE A 45 14.61 8.06 14.32
C PHE A 45 14.92 7.35 15.64
N ALA A 46 15.27 6.06 15.59
CA ALA A 46 15.53 5.25 16.78
C ALA A 46 17.02 5.26 17.15
N THR A 47 17.90 5.42 16.17
CA THR A 47 19.34 5.37 16.39
C THR A 47 20.08 6.17 15.31
N ASP A 48 21.27 6.65 15.65
CA ASP A 48 22.15 7.37 14.74
C ASP A 48 23.18 6.39 14.15
N GLY A 49 23.13 6.19 12.83
CA GLY A 49 24.02 5.29 12.07
C GLY A 49 25.50 5.64 12.23
N TYR A 50 25.81 6.90 12.53
CA TYR A 50 27.19 7.35 12.80
C TYR A 50 27.87 6.53 13.92
N LYS A 51 27.14 6.15 14.96
CA LYS A 51 27.66 5.34 16.09
C LYS A 51 28.16 3.96 15.65
N TYR A 52 27.72 3.48 14.51
CA TYR A 52 28.06 2.16 14.00
C TYR A 52 29.21 2.16 12.98
N ILE A 53 29.80 3.33 12.68
CA ILE A 53 30.97 3.43 11.81
C ILE A 53 32.13 2.53 12.30
N PRO A 54 32.49 2.49 13.60
CA PRO A 54 33.53 1.58 14.07
C PRO A 54 33.22 0.10 13.76
N SER A 55 31.98 -0.32 14.00
CA SER A 55 31.55 -1.69 13.72
C SER A 55 31.56 -2.03 12.22
N ALA A 56 31.22 -1.07 11.36
CA ALA A 56 31.32 -1.26 9.91
C ALA A 56 32.79 -1.35 9.45
N ALA A 57 33.68 -0.53 10.04
CA ALA A 57 35.11 -0.57 9.79
C ALA A 57 35.73 -1.91 10.19
N GLU A 58 35.40 -2.44 11.37
CA GLU A 58 35.85 -3.76 11.86
C GLU A 58 35.42 -4.90 10.91
N LYS A 59 34.30 -4.75 10.21
CA LYS A 59 33.81 -5.70 9.20
C LYS A 59 34.37 -5.47 7.80
N GLY A 60 35.27 -4.49 7.66
CA GLY A 60 35.98 -4.23 6.42
C GLY A 60 35.29 -3.31 5.44
N ALA A 61 34.43 -2.39 5.92
CA ALA A 61 33.97 -1.30 5.08
C ALA A 61 35.14 -0.54 4.48
N ALA A 62 35.18 -0.39 3.15
CA ALA A 62 36.28 0.26 2.45
C ALA A 62 36.19 1.80 2.57
N VAL A 63 34.97 2.34 2.59
CA VAL A 63 34.68 3.77 2.66
C VAL A 63 33.40 3.97 3.46
N VAL A 64 33.30 5.11 4.15
CA VAL A 64 32.08 5.53 4.85
C VAL A 64 31.49 6.78 4.18
N ILE A 65 30.18 6.79 3.95
CA ILE A 65 29.44 8.03 3.61
C ILE A 65 28.72 8.50 4.88
N CYS A 66 28.99 9.72 5.30
CA CYS A 66 28.51 10.27 6.57
C CYS A 66 28.25 11.79 6.48
N ASP A 67 27.49 12.32 7.44
CA ASP A 67 27.14 13.76 7.55
C ASP A 67 28.12 14.58 8.40
N ARG A 68 29.09 13.93 9.03
CA ARG A 68 30.14 14.54 9.87
C ARG A 68 31.38 13.66 9.87
N VAL A 69 32.55 14.29 10.08
CA VAL A 69 33.85 13.61 10.05
C VAL A 69 33.91 12.46 11.04
N PRO A 70 34.31 11.24 10.63
CA PRO A 70 34.44 10.10 11.53
C PRO A 70 35.46 10.32 12.65
N GLN A 71 35.19 9.75 13.83
CA GLN A 71 36.11 9.82 14.98
C GLN A 71 37.22 8.75 14.95
N ILE A 72 37.19 7.89 13.95
CA ILE A 72 38.21 6.85 13.71
C ILE A 72 38.86 7.10 12.35
N GLU A 73 40.06 6.57 12.17
CA GLU A 73 40.76 6.63 10.90
C GLU A 73 40.16 5.64 9.93
N ILE A 74 39.35 6.12 8.97
CA ILE A 74 38.71 5.37 7.88
C ILE A 74 38.52 6.30 6.69
N PRO A 75 38.68 5.83 5.44
CA PRO A 75 38.33 6.63 4.27
C PRO A 75 36.84 7.02 4.29
N TYR A 76 36.51 8.31 3.99
CA TYR A 76 35.14 8.78 4.03
C TYR A 76 34.80 9.76 2.93
N VAL A 77 33.49 9.90 2.68
CA VAL A 77 32.86 10.94 1.87
C VAL A 77 31.89 11.70 2.76
N LEU A 78 32.10 12.99 2.93
CA LEU A 78 31.22 13.86 3.70
C LEU A 78 30.09 14.39 2.81
N VAL A 79 28.84 14.22 3.24
CA VAL A 79 27.63 14.62 2.50
C VAL A 79 26.66 15.37 3.40
N GLY A 80 25.80 16.21 2.79
CA GLY A 80 24.76 16.92 3.54
C GLY A 80 23.55 16.03 3.91
N ASP A 81 23.28 14.97 3.12
CA ASP A 81 22.17 14.06 3.35
C ASP A 81 22.54 12.61 2.98
N CYS A 82 22.74 11.79 4.00
CA CYS A 82 23.09 10.37 3.84
C CYS A 82 21.97 9.54 3.20
N ARG A 83 20.68 9.89 3.42
CA ARG A 83 19.56 9.16 2.83
C ARG A 83 19.46 9.41 1.33
N LYS A 84 19.53 10.66 0.92
CA LYS A 84 19.58 11.05 -0.48
C LYS A 84 20.79 10.42 -1.17
N SER A 85 21.94 10.45 -0.50
CA SER A 85 23.18 9.82 -1.01
C SER A 85 23.02 8.32 -1.18
N LEU A 86 22.41 7.60 -0.20
CA LEU A 86 22.13 6.18 -0.31
C LEU A 86 21.28 5.87 -1.56
N ALA A 87 20.24 6.66 -1.82
CA ALA A 87 19.38 6.45 -2.98
C ALA A 87 20.15 6.60 -4.30
N LEU A 88 20.93 7.68 -4.42
CA LEU A 88 21.68 7.99 -5.64
C LEU A 88 22.82 6.99 -5.90
N ILE A 89 23.59 6.63 -4.87
CA ILE A 89 24.67 5.63 -5.06
C ILE A 89 24.09 4.23 -5.33
N SER A 90 22.96 3.87 -4.72
CA SER A 90 22.28 2.59 -5.02
C SER A 90 21.83 2.53 -6.47
N ARG A 91 21.25 3.62 -6.98
CA ARG A 91 20.92 3.77 -8.41
C ARG A 91 22.14 3.52 -9.31
N GLU A 92 23.27 4.17 -9.01
CA GLU A 92 24.52 4.00 -9.79
C GLU A 92 25.06 2.59 -9.68
N PHE A 93 25.09 2.02 -8.47
CA PHE A 93 25.61 0.66 -8.21
C PHE A 93 24.88 -0.40 -9.03
N PHE A 94 23.56 -0.30 -9.16
CA PHE A 94 22.75 -1.22 -9.96
C PHE A 94 22.59 -0.81 -11.43
N GLY A 95 23.27 0.24 -11.90
CA GLY A 95 23.29 0.68 -13.31
C GLY A 95 21.97 1.28 -13.79
N ASP A 96 21.35 2.10 -12.96
CA ASP A 96 20.08 2.82 -13.22
C ASP A 96 18.97 1.91 -13.77
N PRO A 97 18.55 0.89 -13.00
CA PRO A 97 17.57 -0.06 -13.49
C PRO A 97 16.18 0.56 -13.70
N ALA A 98 15.81 1.57 -12.90
CA ALA A 98 14.55 2.30 -13.04
C ALA A 98 14.45 3.03 -14.37
N GLY A 99 15.54 3.62 -14.86
CA GLY A 99 15.58 4.32 -16.15
C GLY A 99 15.33 3.44 -17.37
N LYS A 100 15.36 2.12 -17.22
CA LYS A 100 15.11 1.12 -18.28
C LYS A 100 13.65 0.64 -18.33
N MET A 101 12.80 1.09 -17.41
CA MET A 101 11.40 0.70 -17.31
C MET A 101 10.51 1.95 -17.14
N LYS A 102 9.22 1.84 -17.41
CA LYS A 102 8.27 2.89 -17.05
C LYS A 102 7.82 2.67 -15.61
N ILE A 103 8.21 3.58 -14.71
CA ILE A 103 7.84 3.52 -13.29
C ILE A 103 6.58 4.35 -13.06
N ILE A 104 5.55 3.74 -12.46
CA ILE A 104 4.28 4.38 -12.11
C ILE A 104 4.17 4.42 -10.58
N GLY A 105 4.08 5.61 -10.01
CA GLY A 105 3.97 5.82 -8.56
C GLY A 105 2.56 6.20 -8.13
N ILE A 106 1.98 5.47 -7.18
CA ILE A 106 0.65 5.74 -6.64
C ILE A 106 0.78 6.22 -5.20
N THR A 107 0.31 7.43 -4.92
CA THR A 107 0.27 8.00 -3.57
C THR A 107 -1.16 8.34 -3.13
N GLY A 108 -1.35 8.47 -1.84
CA GLY A 108 -2.64 8.77 -1.20
C GLY A 108 -2.74 8.09 0.16
N THR A 109 -3.83 8.29 0.89
CA THR A 109 -4.09 7.58 2.15
C THR A 109 -4.65 6.19 1.84
N ASN A 110 -5.76 6.13 1.13
CA ASN A 110 -6.48 4.89 0.79
C ASN A 110 -6.44 4.61 -0.72
N GLY A 111 -6.68 3.36 -1.13
CA GLY A 111 -6.81 2.97 -2.54
C GLY A 111 -5.50 2.66 -3.27
N LYS A 112 -4.32 2.93 -2.71
CA LYS A 112 -3.02 2.67 -3.34
C LYS A 112 -2.87 1.22 -3.81
N THR A 113 -3.03 0.29 -2.90
CA THR A 113 -2.89 -1.17 -3.17
C THR A 113 -3.86 -1.62 -4.25
N THR A 114 -5.14 -1.28 -4.13
CA THR A 114 -6.14 -1.64 -5.14
C THR A 114 -5.76 -1.08 -6.52
N THR A 115 -5.38 0.21 -6.57
CA THR A 115 -4.99 0.86 -7.82
C THR A 115 -3.75 0.24 -8.44
N THR A 116 -2.73 -0.15 -7.64
CA THR A 116 -1.52 -0.80 -8.18
C THR A 116 -1.83 -2.17 -8.80
N TYR A 117 -2.70 -2.96 -8.20
CA TYR A 117 -3.14 -4.24 -8.76
C TYR A 117 -4.00 -4.06 -10.02
N LEU A 118 -4.94 -3.10 -10.01
CA LEU A 118 -5.75 -2.77 -11.20
C LEU A 118 -4.86 -2.30 -12.36
N LEU A 119 -3.82 -1.51 -12.09
CA LEU A 119 -2.86 -1.06 -13.09
C LEU A 119 -1.99 -2.20 -13.62
N LYS A 120 -1.52 -3.11 -12.74
CA LYS A 120 -0.81 -4.31 -13.18
C LYS A 120 -1.68 -5.09 -14.17
N HIS A 121 -2.90 -5.40 -13.79
CA HIS A 121 -3.86 -6.10 -14.65
C HIS A 121 -4.10 -5.35 -15.98
N LEU A 122 -4.36 -4.04 -15.93
CA LEU A 122 -4.59 -3.22 -17.13
C LEU A 122 -3.40 -3.29 -18.09
N LEU A 123 -2.17 -3.13 -17.60
CA LEU A 123 -0.98 -3.14 -18.45
C LEU A 123 -0.70 -4.53 -19.05
N GLU A 124 -0.91 -5.60 -18.27
CA GLU A 124 -0.73 -6.98 -18.74
C GLU A 124 -1.78 -7.32 -19.80
N GLU A 125 -3.05 -6.98 -19.58
CA GLU A 125 -4.18 -7.31 -20.47
C GLU A 125 -4.15 -6.50 -21.78
N THR A 126 -3.79 -5.20 -21.70
CA THR A 126 -3.95 -4.31 -22.87
C THR A 126 -2.73 -4.23 -23.77
N ILE A 127 -1.53 -4.30 -23.20
CA ILE A 127 -0.28 -4.15 -23.96
C ILE A 127 0.68 -5.34 -23.79
N GLY A 128 0.25 -6.42 -23.12
CA GLY A 128 1.07 -7.61 -22.91
C GLY A 128 2.35 -7.35 -22.11
N ALA A 129 2.38 -6.31 -21.27
CA ALA A 129 3.56 -5.95 -20.52
C ALA A 129 3.84 -6.98 -19.42
N LYS A 130 5.11 -7.33 -19.20
CA LYS A 130 5.50 -7.95 -17.93
C LYS A 130 5.69 -6.85 -16.90
N VAL A 131 4.87 -6.88 -15.83
CA VAL A 131 4.78 -5.80 -14.85
C VAL A 131 5.41 -6.22 -13.52
N GLY A 132 6.27 -5.34 -12.97
CA GLY A 132 6.68 -5.39 -11.58
C GLY A 132 5.68 -4.66 -10.70
N LEU A 133 5.38 -5.18 -9.51
CA LEU A 133 4.53 -4.53 -8.51
C LEU A 133 5.28 -4.39 -7.20
N ILE A 134 5.18 -3.22 -6.56
CA ILE A 134 5.79 -2.94 -5.24
C ILE A 134 4.71 -2.34 -4.35
N GLY A 135 4.39 -3.00 -3.24
CA GLY A 135 3.32 -2.51 -2.38
C GLY A 135 3.15 -3.25 -1.06
N THR A 136 2.15 -2.84 -0.33
CA THR A 136 1.85 -3.31 1.04
C THR A 136 1.59 -4.81 1.12
N ASN A 137 0.89 -5.36 0.13
CA ASN A 137 0.57 -6.80 0.11
C ASN A 137 1.74 -7.68 -0.34
N GLY A 138 2.91 -7.10 -0.65
CA GLY A 138 4.08 -7.79 -1.17
C GLY A 138 4.56 -7.16 -2.48
N ASN A 139 5.71 -7.63 -2.96
CA ASN A 139 6.24 -7.25 -4.26
C ASN A 139 6.02 -8.39 -5.25
N MET A 140 5.93 -8.08 -6.54
CA MET A 140 5.77 -9.10 -7.59
C MET A 140 6.68 -8.81 -8.78
N ILE A 141 7.21 -9.88 -9.39
CA ILE A 141 7.92 -9.83 -10.68
C ILE A 141 7.11 -10.68 -11.67
N GLY A 142 6.24 -10.04 -12.46
CA GLY A 142 5.17 -10.75 -13.13
C GLY A 142 4.26 -11.43 -12.08
N ASP A 143 4.20 -12.77 -12.09
CA ASP A 143 3.39 -13.55 -11.14
C ASP A 143 4.20 -14.10 -9.95
N GLU A 144 5.53 -13.91 -9.95
CA GLU A 144 6.39 -14.32 -8.83
C GLU A 144 6.23 -13.36 -7.65
N PHE A 145 5.79 -13.88 -6.50
CA PHE A 145 5.59 -13.12 -5.28
C PHE A 145 6.86 -13.03 -4.44
N ILE A 146 7.16 -11.83 -3.93
CA ILE A 146 8.30 -11.54 -3.05
C ILE A 146 7.77 -10.86 -1.79
N HIS A 147 8.02 -11.48 -0.65
CA HIS A 147 7.61 -10.90 0.65
C HIS A 147 8.28 -9.55 0.89
N THR A 148 7.54 -8.64 1.53
CA THR A 148 8.03 -7.32 1.94
C THR A 148 7.57 -6.98 3.35
N GLU A 149 8.36 -6.19 4.06
CA GLU A 149 8.00 -5.67 5.38
C GLU A 149 7.49 -4.21 5.31
N ARG A 150 7.61 -3.57 4.15
CA ARG A 150 7.30 -2.15 3.97
C ARG A 150 6.54 -1.92 2.67
N THR A 151 5.57 -1.04 2.72
CA THR A 151 4.82 -0.58 1.53
C THR A 151 5.74 -0.07 0.42
N THR A 152 6.75 0.72 0.78
CA THR A 152 7.82 1.19 -0.11
C THR A 152 9.14 0.82 0.54
N PRO A 153 9.96 -0.05 -0.05
CA PRO A 153 11.27 -0.47 0.48
C PRO A 153 12.23 0.71 0.69
N GLU A 154 13.33 0.50 1.42
CA GLU A 154 14.42 1.46 1.50
C GLU A 154 15.11 1.57 0.13
N SER A 155 15.79 2.67 -0.14
CA SER A 155 16.30 2.98 -1.47
C SER A 155 17.24 1.92 -2.06
N PHE A 156 18.09 1.31 -1.24
CA PHE A 156 18.97 0.22 -1.68
C PHE A 156 18.18 -1.03 -2.12
N GLU A 157 17.24 -1.48 -1.29
CA GLU A 157 16.36 -2.62 -1.61
C GLU A 157 15.51 -2.33 -2.84
N LEU A 158 15.04 -1.08 -2.97
CA LEU A 158 14.22 -0.65 -4.10
C LEU A 158 14.99 -0.73 -5.41
N GLN A 159 16.23 -0.22 -5.46
CA GLN A 159 17.07 -0.29 -6.66
C GLN A 159 17.48 -1.73 -6.98
N ARG A 160 17.76 -2.56 -5.96
CA ARG A 160 18.01 -3.99 -6.14
C ARG A 160 16.80 -4.70 -6.75
N LEU A 161 15.60 -4.38 -6.28
CA LEU A 161 14.35 -4.96 -6.79
C LEU A 161 14.10 -4.52 -8.23
N PHE A 162 14.33 -3.25 -8.58
CA PHE A 162 14.28 -2.79 -9.97
C PHE A 162 15.28 -3.52 -10.87
N ALA A 163 16.49 -3.79 -10.38
CA ALA A 163 17.47 -4.58 -11.15
C ALA A 163 16.99 -6.02 -11.40
N GLN A 164 16.35 -6.65 -10.42
CA GLN A 164 15.74 -7.98 -10.57
C GLN A 164 14.57 -7.95 -11.57
N MET A 165 13.67 -6.96 -11.46
CA MET A 165 12.55 -6.76 -12.39
C MET A 165 13.03 -6.53 -13.82
N ASN A 166 14.05 -5.67 -14.02
CA ASN A 166 14.64 -5.42 -15.32
C ASN A 166 15.27 -6.69 -15.92
N LYS A 167 16.03 -7.45 -15.11
CA LYS A 167 16.63 -8.73 -15.53
C LYS A 167 15.56 -9.76 -15.91
N ALA A 168 14.41 -9.74 -15.23
CA ALA A 168 13.28 -10.62 -15.52
C ALA A 168 12.46 -10.17 -16.74
N GLY A 169 12.81 -9.05 -17.39
CA GLY A 169 12.13 -8.52 -18.57
C GLY A 169 10.88 -7.70 -18.27
N CYS A 170 10.72 -7.18 -17.05
CA CYS A 170 9.66 -6.21 -16.78
C CYS A 170 9.91 -4.92 -17.58
N THR A 171 8.86 -4.41 -18.21
CA THR A 171 8.88 -3.14 -18.98
C THR A 171 8.23 -1.99 -18.21
N HIS A 172 7.38 -2.34 -17.26
CA HIS A 172 6.64 -1.42 -16.41
C HIS A 172 6.75 -1.85 -14.94
N VAL A 173 6.78 -0.88 -14.03
CA VAL A 173 6.66 -1.13 -12.59
C VAL A 173 5.60 -0.22 -12.03
N VAL A 174 4.64 -0.79 -11.31
CA VAL A 174 3.62 -0.06 -10.58
C VAL A 174 3.93 -0.16 -9.10
N MET A 175 4.05 0.98 -8.41
CA MET A 175 4.44 0.97 -7.01
C MET A 175 3.63 1.91 -6.13
N GLU A 176 3.37 1.47 -4.91
CA GLU A 176 2.87 2.34 -3.86
C GLU A 176 4.00 3.26 -3.39
N VAL A 177 3.75 4.58 -3.41
CA VAL A 177 4.67 5.60 -2.91
C VAL A 177 4.09 6.20 -1.63
N SER A 178 4.59 5.75 -0.49
CA SER A 178 4.18 6.27 0.81
C SER A 178 4.74 7.67 1.05
N SER A 179 4.05 8.47 1.87
CA SER A 179 4.56 9.79 2.28
C SER A 179 5.91 9.70 3.00
N HIS A 180 6.09 8.67 3.82
CA HIS A 180 7.38 8.37 4.45
C HIS A 180 8.48 8.14 3.42
N SER A 181 8.21 7.41 2.34
CA SER A 181 9.23 7.15 1.31
C SER A 181 9.68 8.40 0.58
N LEU A 182 8.78 9.37 0.43
CA LEU A 182 9.09 10.68 -0.17
C LEU A 182 9.95 11.53 0.76
N VAL A 183 9.52 11.69 2.03
CA VAL A 183 10.27 12.49 3.02
C VAL A 183 11.64 11.85 3.34
N LEU A 184 11.72 10.53 3.38
CA LEU A 184 12.94 9.78 3.70
C LEU A 184 13.81 9.49 2.48
N SER A 185 13.57 10.17 1.35
CA SER A 185 14.36 10.06 0.09
C SER A 185 14.50 8.63 -0.44
N ARG A 186 13.58 7.70 -0.10
CA ARG A 186 13.67 6.31 -0.59
C ARG A 186 13.47 6.19 -2.09
N VAL A 187 12.74 7.13 -2.67
CA VAL A 187 12.44 7.20 -4.11
C VAL A 187 13.21 8.31 -4.83
N GLU A 188 14.21 8.88 -4.19
CA GLU A 188 15.07 9.91 -4.80
C GLU A 188 15.79 9.36 -6.03
N GLY A 189 15.87 10.16 -7.08
CA GLY A 189 16.51 9.79 -8.35
C GLY A 189 15.67 8.87 -9.25
N ILE A 190 14.42 8.59 -8.90
CA ILE A 190 13.48 7.86 -9.76
C ILE A 190 12.71 8.88 -10.61
N ASP A 191 12.78 8.72 -11.95
CA ASP A 191 11.95 9.46 -12.90
C ASP A 191 10.65 8.67 -13.14
N PHE A 192 9.56 9.10 -12.52
CA PHE A 192 8.26 8.45 -12.69
C PHE A 192 7.63 8.82 -14.03
N ALA A 193 7.28 7.84 -14.85
CA ALA A 193 6.51 8.06 -16.07
C ALA A 193 5.14 8.68 -15.73
N VAL A 194 4.50 8.18 -14.67
CA VAL A 194 3.22 8.70 -14.14
C VAL A 194 3.25 8.69 -12.63
N GLY A 195 2.84 9.79 -12.00
CA GLY A 195 2.47 9.88 -10.59
C GLY A 195 0.96 9.98 -10.45
N ALA A 196 0.35 9.28 -9.50
CA ALA A 196 -1.09 9.34 -9.30
C ALA A 196 -1.47 9.57 -7.84
N PHE A 197 -2.46 10.43 -7.62
CA PHE A 197 -3.02 10.76 -6.30
C PHE A 197 -4.43 10.20 -6.16
N THR A 198 -4.66 9.39 -5.13
CA THR A 198 -5.97 8.81 -4.84
C THR A 198 -6.83 9.70 -3.94
N ASN A 199 -6.38 9.97 -2.73
CA ASN A 199 -7.07 10.78 -1.71
C ASN A 199 -6.14 11.09 -0.54
N LEU A 200 -6.56 12.03 0.34
CA LEU A 200 -5.89 12.33 1.60
C LEU A 200 -6.89 12.44 2.73
N THR A 201 -6.84 11.51 3.66
CA THR A 201 -7.58 11.53 4.93
C THR A 201 -6.61 11.45 6.11
N GLN A 202 -7.08 11.71 7.32
CA GLN A 202 -6.24 11.71 8.51
C GLN A 202 -5.56 10.34 8.73
N ASP A 203 -4.24 10.36 8.66
CA ASP A 203 -3.37 9.22 8.95
C ASP A 203 -1.93 9.71 9.19
N HIS A 204 -1.09 8.91 9.84
CA HIS A 204 0.34 9.18 10.00
C HIS A 204 0.70 10.55 10.62
N LEU A 205 -0.18 11.14 11.46
CA LEU A 205 0.10 12.42 12.13
C LEU A 205 1.15 12.29 13.25
N ASP A 206 1.45 11.09 13.70
CA ASP A 206 2.59 10.76 14.53
C ASP A 206 3.94 11.09 13.85
N PHE A 207 3.98 11.05 12.51
CA PHE A 207 5.16 11.34 11.70
C PHE A 207 5.11 12.73 11.06
N HIS A 208 3.96 13.13 10.50
CA HIS A 208 3.81 14.39 9.74
C HIS A 208 3.31 15.57 10.56
N HIS A 209 2.88 15.35 11.81
CA HIS A 209 2.36 16.31 12.77
C HIS A 209 1.10 17.06 12.32
N THR A 210 0.99 17.50 11.05
CA THR A 210 -0.18 18.20 10.50
C THR A 210 -0.64 17.59 9.17
N MET A 211 -1.89 17.86 8.77
CA MET A 211 -2.40 17.44 7.47
C MET A 211 -1.72 18.18 6.31
N GLU A 212 -1.30 19.42 6.54
CA GLU A 212 -0.55 20.25 5.58
C GLU A 212 0.83 19.64 5.28
N GLU A 213 1.56 19.19 6.30
CA GLU A 213 2.84 18.50 6.13
C GLU A 213 2.65 17.15 5.42
N TYR A 214 1.58 16.43 5.77
CA TYR A 214 1.23 15.16 5.12
C TYR A 214 0.90 15.35 3.63
N ALA A 215 0.12 16.40 3.30
CA ALA A 215 -0.17 16.78 1.92
C ALA A 215 1.10 17.19 1.15
N SER A 216 1.93 18.03 1.78
CA SER A 216 3.20 18.48 1.21
C SER A 216 4.15 17.33 0.89
N ALA A 217 4.21 16.33 1.79
CA ALA A 217 4.99 15.12 1.57
C ALA A 217 4.53 14.35 0.31
N LYS A 218 3.21 14.13 0.16
CA LYS A 218 2.68 13.43 -1.02
C LYS A 218 2.84 14.23 -2.31
N ALA A 219 2.74 15.55 -2.24
CA ALA A 219 2.92 16.44 -3.37
C ALA A 219 4.35 16.37 -3.98
N MET A 220 5.34 15.88 -3.23
CA MET A 220 6.71 15.67 -3.75
C MET A 220 6.73 14.72 -4.96
N LEU A 221 5.83 13.74 -5.05
CA LEU A 221 5.75 12.83 -6.19
C LEU A 221 5.54 13.57 -7.51
N PHE A 222 4.75 14.67 -7.49
CA PHE A 222 4.41 15.44 -8.70
C PHE A 222 5.52 16.38 -9.15
N LYS A 223 6.63 16.43 -8.43
CA LYS A 223 7.88 17.09 -8.88
C LYS A 223 8.82 16.13 -9.62
N SER A 224 8.62 14.82 -9.47
CA SER A 224 9.50 13.77 -10.03
C SER A 224 8.76 12.85 -11.01
N CYS A 225 7.58 13.22 -11.51
CA CYS A 225 6.87 12.49 -12.56
C CYS A 225 6.69 13.33 -13.83
N ARG A 226 6.45 12.66 -14.96
CA ARG A 226 6.19 13.32 -16.27
C ARG A 226 4.73 13.70 -16.43
N VAL A 227 3.81 12.86 -15.94
CA VAL A 227 2.35 13.10 -15.91
C VAL A 227 1.83 12.84 -14.50
N GLY A 228 1.04 13.77 -13.96
CA GLY A 228 0.36 13.65 -12.68
C GLY A 228 -1.14 13.39 -12.86
N CYS A 229 -1.65 12.25 -12.42
CA CYS A 229 -3.08 11.93 -12.41
C CYS A 229 -3.67 12.31 -11.05
N ILE A 230 -4.57 13.29 -11.00
CA ILE A 230 -5.04 13.90 -9.75
C ILE A 230 -6.55 13.73 -9.59
N ASN A 231 -6.96 13.19 -8.45
CA ASN A 231 -8.35 13.20 -8.00
C ASN A 231 -8.75 14.61 -7.53
N ILE A 232 -9.52 15.34 -8.32
CA ILE A 232 -9.92 16.71 -7.97
C ILE A 232 -11.15 16.77 -7.06
N ASP A 233 -11.75 15.64 -6.73
CA ASP A 233 -12.83 15.59 -5.75
C ASP A 233 -12.31 15.60 -4.31
N ASP A 234 -11.05 15.26 -4.12
CA ASP A 234 -10.37 15.34 -2.84
C ASP A 234 -10.05 16.81 -2.49
N THR A 235 -10.25 17.19 -1.24
CA THR A 235 -10.04 18.56 -0.74
C THR A 235 -8.58 19.01 -0.79
N TRP A 236 -7.63 18.05 -0.86
CA TRP A 236 -6.20 18.32 -0.94
C TRP A 236 -5.64 18.30 -2.38
N ALA A 237 -6.51 18.20 -3.39
CA ALA A 237 -6.09 18.19 -4.80
C ALA A 237 -5.24 19.39 -5.18
N ASP A 238 -5.64 20.60 -4.72
CA ASP A 238 -4.90 21.83 -4.97
C ASP A 238 -3.47 21.79 -4.41
N ALA A 239 -3.27 21.17 -3.25
CA ALA A 239 -1.94 21.00 -2.66
C ALA A 239 -1.05 20.09 -3.54
N MET A 240 -1.63 19.08 -4.18
CA MET A 240 -0.92 18.19 -5.11
C MET A 240 -0.54 18.91 -6.40
N MET A 241 -1.41 19.80 -6.90
CA MET A 241 -1.22 20.51 -8.17
C MET A 241 -0.34 21.75 -8.04
N LYS A 242 -0.39 22.46 -6.92
CA LYS A 242 0.23 23.79 -6.72
C LYS A 242 1.72 23.86 -7.11
N ASN A 243 2.48 22.82 -6.82
CA ASN A 243 3.92 22.78 -7.06
C ASN A 243 4.31 21.65 -8.01
N ALA A 244 3.36 21.11 -8.77
CA ALA A 244 3.63 20.08 -9.74
C ALA A 244 4.45 20.64 -10.91
N SER A 245 5.51 19.94 -11.30
CA SER A 245 6.34 20.28 -12.48
C SER A 245 6.00 19.41 -13.70
N CYS A 246 4.95 18.58 -13.60
CA CYS A 246 4.50 17.61 -14.59
C CYS A 246 3.26 18.09 -15.35
N LYS A 247 2.94 17.44 -16.48
CA LYS A 247 1.64 17.60 -17.14
C LYS A 247 0.55 16.99 -16.23
N LEU A 248 -0.54 17.72 -16.01
CA LEU A 248 -1.63 17.25 -15.18
C LEU A 248 -2.74 16.60 -16.03
N MET A 249 -3.27 15.48 -15.53
CA MET A 249 -4.50 14.81 -15.97
C MET A 249 -5.40 14.68 -14.74
N THR A 250 -6.52 15.37 -14.76
CA THR A 250 -7.46 15.37 -13.62
C THR A 250 -8.57 14.36 -13.83
N TYR A 251 -9.10 13.81 -12.73
CA TYR A 251 -10.30 12.96 -12.79
C TYR A 251 -11.28 13.26 -11.66
N SER A 252 -12.58 13.03 -11.94
CA SER A 252 -13.68 13.29 -11.01
C SER A 252 -14.82 12.28 -11.17
N ALA A 253 -15.44 11.91 -10.04
CA ALA A 253 -16.71 11.18 -9.96
C ALA A 253 -17.84 12.02 -9.34
N ALA A 254 -17.62 13.33 -9.16
CA ALA A 254 -18.57 14.32 -8.65
C ALA A 254 -18.60 15.45 -9.66
N ASP A 255 -19.59 15.60 -10.44
CA ASP A 255 -19.92 16.65 -11.45
C ASP A 255 -18.95 17.86 -11.58
N LYS A 256 -17.64 17.65 -11.37
CA LYS A 256 -16.59 18.64 -11.56
C LYS A 256 -16.01 18.54 -12.96
N GLU A 257 -15.60 19.65 -13.50
CA GLU A 257 -14.89 19.70 -14.79
C GLU A 257 -13.48 19.12 -14.62
N ALA A 258 -13.26 17.93 -15.23
CA ALA A 258 -12.01 17.20 -15.19
C ALA A 258 -11.70 16.59 -16.55
N SER A 259 -10.42 16.22 -16.76
CA SER A 259 -9.99 15.54 -18.00
C SER A 259 -10.74 14.20 -18.21
N LEU A 260 -10.95 13.45 -17.15
CA LEU A 260 -11.69 12.19 -17.13
C LEU A 260 -12.81 12.27 -16.07
N THR A 261 -14.05 11.97 -16.46
CA THR A 261 -15.18 11.99 -15.52
C THR A 261 -15.97 10.69 -15.55
N ALA A 262 -16.59 10.34 -14.41
CA ALA A 262 -17.57 9.26 -14.33
C ALA A 262 -18.98 9.84 -14.20
N ARG A 263 -19.91 9.34 -15.00
CA ARG A 263 -21.35 9.66 -14.96
C ARG A 263 -22.18 8.41 -14.80
N GLU A 264 -23.46 8.55 -14.44
CA GLU A 264 -24.42 7.45 -14.32
C GLU A 264 -23.89 6.31 -13.42
N ILE A 265 -23.28 6.68 -12.29
CA ILE A 265 -22.67 5.74 -11.35
C ILE A 265 -23.77 4.86 -10.74
N LYS A 266 -23.60 3.55 -10.86
CA LYS A 266 -24.44 2.54 -10.22
C LYS A 266 -23.56 1.69 -9.31
N LEU A 267 -24.02 1.54 -8.09
CA LEU A 267 -23.33 0.79 -7.04
C LEU A 267 -24.14 -0.49 -6.75
N SER A 268 -23.45 -1.57 -6.44
CA SER A 268 -24.05 -2.85 -6.01
C SER A 268 -23.10 -3.60 -5.08
N ALA A 269 -23.63 -4.56 -4.31
CA ALA A 269 -22.80 -5.43 -3.45
C ALA A 269 -21.77 -6.27 -4.24
N ARG A 270 -21.93 -6.39 -5.56
CA ARG A 270 -21.03 -7.19 -6.42
C ARG A 270 -20.09 -6.34 -7.27
N GLY A 271 -20.17 -5.00 -7.17
CA GLY A 271 -19.30 -4.12 -7.94
C GLY A 271 -19.95 -2.80 -8.33
N VAL A 272 -19.25 -2.05 -9.17
CA VAL A 272 -19.66 -0.74 -9.64
C VAL A 272 -19.74 -0.69 -11.17
N SER A 273 -20.61 0.18 -11.69
CA SER A 273 -20.64 0.52 -13.11
C SER A 273 -20.88 2.01 -13.29
N PHE A 274 -20.30 2.59 -14.32
CA PHE A 274 -20.42 4.01 -14.65
C PHE A 274 -20.09 4.26 -16.13
N THR A 275 -20.42 5.43 -16.63
CA THR A 275 -20.01 5.91 -17.96
C THR A 275 -18.77 6.79 -17.80
N ALA A 276 -17.61 6.36 -18.29
CA ALA A 276 -16.39 7.17 -18.34
C ALA A 276 -16.43 8.12 -19.54
N CYS A 277 -16.10 9.41 -19.31
CA CYS A 277 -16.06 10.44 -20.34
C CYS A 277 -14.66 11.06 -20.40
N PHE A 278 -14.03 11.02 -21.59
CA PHE A 278 -12.72 11.56 -21.85
C PHE A 278 -12.62 12.08 -23.30
N ASP A 279 -12.19 13.31 -23.49
CA ASP A 279 -11.98 13.95 -24.80
C ASP A 279 -13.19 13.75 -25.75
N GLY A 280 -14.40 14.03 -25.25
CA GLY A 280 -15.67 13.91 -25.98
C GLY A 280 -16.14 12.48 -26.20
N LYS A 281 -15.36 11.46 -25.86
CA LYS A 281 -15.72 10.06 -25.95
C LYS A 281 -16.33 9.55 -24.66
N THR A 282 -17.35 8.68 -24.75
CA THR A 282 -18.00 8.04 -23.62
C THR A 282 -17.95 6.53 -23.77
N VAL A 283 -17.58 5.83 -22.68
CA VAL A 283 -17.45 4.36 -22.67
C VAL A 283 -18.03 3.82 -21.36
N PRO A 284 -18.88 2.76 -21.39
CA PRO A 284 -19.35 2.11 -20.19
C PRO A 284 -18.21 1.32 -19.52
N VAL A 285 -18.07 1.49 -18.22
CA VAL A 285 -17.08 0.80 -17.38
C VAL A 285 -17.81 -0.01 -16.33
N SER A 286 -17.33 -1.21 -16.06
CA SER A 286 -17.76 -2.06 -14.94
C SER A 286 -16.55 -2.64 -14.23
N LEU A 287 -16.64 -2.75 -12.90
CA LEU A 287 -15.60 -3.32 -12.04
C LEU A 287 -16.26 -4.16 -10.95
N ALA A 288 -15.85 -5.43 -10.81
CA ALA A 288 -16.37 -6.36 -9.81
C ALA A 288 -15.75 -6.15 -8.43
N ILE A 289 -15.67 -4.90 -7.97
CA ILE A 289 -15.24 -4.50 -6.62
C ILE A 289 -16.29 -3.52 -6.12
N PRO A 290 -16.97 -3.82 -5.01
CA PRO A 290 -18.03 -2.96 -4.47
C PRO A 290 -17.46 -1.65 -3.90
N GLY A 291 -18.34 -0.69 -3.63
CA GLY A 291 -17.99 0.53 -2.96
C GLY A 291 -17.72 1.72 -3.89
N ARG A 292 -18.27 2.91 -3.53
CA ARG A 292 -18.06 4.14 -4.31
C ARG A 292 -16.58 4.48 -4.52
N PHE A 293 -15.69 4.11 -3.56
CA PHE A 293 -14.25 4.28 -3.72
C PHE A 293 -13.68 3.46 -4.88
N SER A 294 -14.33 2.37 -5.30
CA SER A 294 -13.93 1.57 -6.46
C SER A 294 -14.10 2.33 -7.78
N VAL A 295 -15.07 3.26 -7.85
CA VAL A 295 -15.19 4.20 -8.99
C VAL A 295 -13.94 5.08 -9.08
N TYR A 296 -13.49 5.63 -7.96
CA TYR A 296 -12.27 6.45 -7.91
C TYR A 296 -11.00 5.66 -8.23
N ASN A 297 -10.88 4.43 -7.72
CA ASN A 297 -9.76 3.54 -8.06
C ASN A 297 -9.74 3.19 -9.54
N ALA A 298 -10.92 2.91 -10.14
CA ALA A 298 -11.04 2.66 -11.58
C ALA A 298 -10.71 3.92 -12.40
N LEU A 299 -11.21 5.10 -12.02
CA LEU A 299 -10.87 6.36 -12.69
C LEU A 299 -9.38 6.66 -12.61
N ASN A 300 -8.74 6.46 -11.45
CA ASN A 300 -7.30 6.62 -11.30
C ASN A 300 -6.55 5.67 -12.24
N THR A 301 -6.93 4.39 -12.26
CA THR A 301 -6.35 3.38 -13.16
C THR A 301 -6.52 3.75 -14.63
N ILE A 302 -7.71 4.20 -15.04
CA ILE A 302 -8.00 4.64 -16.41
C ILE A 302 -7.18 5.90 -16.75
N ALA A 303 -7.10 6.89 -15.83
CA ALA A 303 -6.31 8.11 -16.05
C ALA A 303 -4.83 7.78 -16.28
N VAL A 304 -4.26 6.86 -15.50
CA VAL A 304 -2.87 6.38 -15.69
C VAL A 304 -2.73 5.64 -17.02
N GLY A 305 -3.69 4.77 -17.38
CA GLY A 305 -3.71 4.09 -18.68
C GLY A 305 -3.71 5.06 -19.86
N LEU A 306 -4.59 6.08 -19.82
CA LEU A 306 -4.65 7.15 -20.81
C LEU A 306 -3.35 7.97 -20.88
N ALA A 307 -2.73 8.29 -19.74
CA ALA A 307 -1.44 8.96 -19.67
C ALA A 307 -0.31 8.13 -20.29
N LEU A 308 -0.42 6.80 -20.28
CA LEU A 308 0.52 5.88 -20.93
C LEU A 308 0.19 5.63 -22.41
N GLY A 309 -0.92 6.20 -22.94
CA GLY A 309 -1.35 6.10 -24.33
C GLY A 309 -2.29 4.91 -24.61
N ILE A 310 -2.84 4.26 -23.59
CA ILE A 310 -3.85 3.19 -23.75
C ILE A 310 -5.20 3.83 -24.02
N SER A 311 -5.99 3.27 -24.95
CA SER A 311 -7.31 3.82 -25.31
C SER A 311 -8.34 3.68 -24.17
N LEU A 312 -9.34 4.57 -24.12
CA LEU A 312 -10.42 4.48 -23.13
C LEU A 312 -11.19 3.15 -23.24
N ASP A 313 -11.41 2.65 -24.48
CA ASP A 313 -12.08 1.35 -24.68
C ASP A 313 -11.29 0.19 -24.10
N ASP A 314 -9.97 0.17 -24.31
CA ASP A 314 -9.14 -0.92 -23.80
C ASP A 314 -9.01 -0.83 -22.27
N CYS A 315 -8.92 0.37 -21.72
CA CYS A 315 -9.01 0.57 -20.26
C CYS A 315 -10.34 0.01 -19.71
N ALA A 316 -11.47 0.32 -20.34
CA ALA A 316 -12.78 -0.16 -19.92
C ALA A 316 -12.91 -1.69 -20.01
N LYS A 317 -12.37 -2.31 -21.08
CA LYS A 317 -12.34 -3.78 -21.21
C LYS A 317 -11.53 -4.42 -20.09
N ALA A 318 -10.33 -3.88 -19.79
CA ALA A 318 -9.50 -4.41 -18.72
C ALA A 318 -10.17 -4.26 -17.34
N MET A 319 -10.89 -3.17 -17.09
CA MET A 319 -11.63 -3.02 -15.82
C MET A 319 -12.72 -4.07 -15.65
N LYS A 320 -13.36 -4.51 -16.74
CA LYS A 320 -14.40 -5.54 -16.69
C LYS A 320 -13.87 -6.93 -16.28
N THR A 321 -12.65 -7.25 -16.65
CA THR A 321 -11.96 -8.52 -16.32
C THR A 321 -11.13 -8.46 -15.06
N ALA A 322 -10.93 -7.26 -14.50
CA ALA A 322 -10.15 -7.08 -13.29
C ALA A 322 -10.82 -7.73 -12.08
N HIS A 323 -10.02 -8.42 -11.31
CA HIS A 323 -10.43 -9.04 -10.05
C HIS A 323 -10.09 -8.16 -8.85
N GLY A 324 -10.81 -8.38 -7.75
CA GLY A 324 -10.50 -7.75 -6.46
C GLY A 324 -9.10 -8.11 -5.99
N VAL A 325 -8.54 -7.26 -5.15
CA VAL A 325 -7.25 -7.50 -4.51
C VAL A 325 -7.46 -8.36 -3.26
N LYS A 326 -6.63 -9.39 -3.08
CA LYS A 326 -6.67 -10.24 -1.89
C LYS A 326 -6.71 -9.37 -0.62
N GLY A 327 -7.78 -9.50 0.16
CA GLY A 327 -7.99 -8.78 1.42
C GLY A 327 -8.34 -7.29 1.29
N ARG A 328 -8.86 -6.84 0.16
CA ARG A 328 -9.34 -5.47 -0.06
C ARG A 328 -10.73 -5.49 -0.68
N MET A 329 -11.78 -5.39 0.15
CA MET A 329 -13.19 -5.58 -0.26
C MET A 329 -13.36 -6.80 -1.19
N GLU A 330 -12.67 -7.86 -0.83
CA GLU A 330 -12.60 -9.09 -1.61
C GLU A 330 -13.89 -9.88 -1.45
N LEU A 331 -14.57 -10.13 -2.56
CA LEU A 331 -15.74 -10.99 -2.59
C LEU A 331 -15.32 -12.46 -2.54
N VAL A 332 -15.85 -13.18 -1.58
CA VAL A 332 -15.62 -14.64 -1.45
C VAL A 332 -16.85 -15.37 -2.00
N PRO A 333 -16.67 -16.43 -2.81
CA PRO A 333 -17.78 -17.24 -3.31
C PRO A 333 -18.64 -17.83 -2.19
N THR A 334 -19.96 -17.74 -2.32
CA THR A 334 -20.95 -18.31 -1.39
C THR A 334 -21.89 -19.26 -2.12
N ASP A 335 -22.59 -20.10 -1.36
CA ASP A 335 -23.55 -21.10 -1.88
C ASP A 335 -25.01 -20.64 -1.78
N GLY A 336 -25.27 -19.40 -1.38
CA GLY A 336 -26.60 -18.89 -1.10
C GLY A 336 -26.83 -17.45 -1.55
N ASP A 337 -27.88 -16.86 -1.03
CA ASP A 337 -28.35 -15.51 -1.29
C ASP A 337 -27.74 -14.46 -0.33
N TYR A 338 -26.55 -14.70 0.18
CA TYR A 338 -25.76 -13.80 1.01
C TYR A 338 -24.39 -13.54 0.36
N THR A 339 -23.70 -12.52 0.83
CA THR A 339 -22.38 -12.10 0.33
C THR A 339 -21.38 -12.09 1.47
N ILE A 340 -20.17 -12.64 1.25
CA ILE A 340 -19.05 -12.51 2.17
C ILE A 340 -18.00 -11.60 1.55
N VAL A 341 -17.52 -10.64 2.33
CA VAL A 341 -16.49 -9.67 1.95
C VAL A 341 -15.35 -9.77 2.95
N ILE A 342 -14.11 -9.91 2.47
CA ILE A 342 -12.90 -9.86 3.31
C ILE A 342 -12.22 -8.51 3.10
N ASP A 343 -11.87 -7.82 4.21
CA ASP A 343 -11.14 -6.55 4.15
C ASP A 343 -10.07 -6.42 5.23
N TYR A 344 -9.01 -5.69 4.92
CA TYR A 344 -7.90 -5.41 5.86
C TYR A 344 -8.22 -4.26 6.83
N ALA A 345 -9.46 -3.85 6.95
CA ALA A 345 -9.93 -2.77 7.84
C ALA A 345 -9.65 -3.10 9.31
N HIS A 346 -8.53 -2.65 9.83
CA HIS A 346 -8.04 -2.89 11.20
C HIS A 346 -7.84 -1.58 12.01
N THR A 347 -8.32 -0.47 11.47
CA THR A 347 -8.33 0.86 12.12
C THR A 347 -9.77 1.38 12.18
N PRO A 348 -10.09 2.32 13.10
CA PRO A 348 -11.42 2.93 13.21
C PRO A 348 -11.92 3.48 11.86
N ASP A 349 -11.14 4.35 11.22
CA ASP A 349 -11.49 4.97 9.93
C ASP A 349 -11.72 3.93 8.82
N ALA A 350 -10.82 2.94 8.69
CA ALA A 350 -10.96 1.90 7.68
C ALA A 350 -12.22 1.04 7.90
N LEU A 351 -12.54 0.69 9.15
CA LEU A 351 -13.73 -0.09 9.49
C LEU A 351 -15.01 0.70 9.20
N GLU A 352 -15.04 1.98 9.57
CA GLU A 352 -16.17 2.87 9.30
C GLU A 352 -16.41 3.02 7.80
N ASN A 353 -15.36 3.27 7.03
CA ASN A 353 -15.44 3.44 5.58
C ASN A 353 -15.90 2.15 4.89
N ALA A 354 -15.41 0.99 5.31
CA ALA A 354 -15.85 -0.30 4.78
C ALA A 354 -17.34 -0.55 5.05
N LEU A 355 -17.80 -0.34 6.28
CA LEU A 355 -19.20 -0.52 6.66
C LEU A 355 -20.13 0.47 5.95
N LYS A 356 -19.77 1.75 5.88
CA LYS A 356 -20.54 2.77 5.14
C LYS A 356 -20.63 2.45 3.66
N ALA A 357 -19.55 1.97 3.06
CA ALA A 357 -19.56 1.56 1.65
C ALA A 357 -20.55 0.41 1.40
N LEU A 358 -20.54 -0.61 2.26
CA LEU A 358 -21.48 -1.73 2.16
C LEU A 358 -22.92 -1.30 2.43
N ARG A 359 -23.15 -0.40 3.39
CA ARG A 359 -24.48 0.11 3.74
C ARG A 359 -25.10 0.93 2.60
N ALA A 360 -24.33 1.75 1.90
CA ALA A 360 -24.82 2.58 0.81
C ALA A 360 -25.43 1.79 -0.35
N GLU A 361 -25.09 0.53 -0.48
CA GLU A 361 -25.40 -0.33 -1.64
C GLU A 361 -26.27 -1.54 -1.28
N ASN A 362 -26.51 -1.77 0.00
CA ASN A 362 -27.21 -2.96 0.47
C ASN A 362 -28.43 -2.59 1.32
N THR A 363 -29.58 -3.16 0.96
CA THR A 363 -30.82 -3.08 1.73
C THR A 363 -30.96 -4.22 2.76
N GLY A 364 -30.12 -5.25 2.66
CA GLY A 364 -30.07 -6.37 3.59
C GLY A 364 -29.31 -6.01 4.88
N ARG A 365 -29.24 -6.98 5.77
CA ARG A 365 -28.53 -6.87 7.04
C ARG A 365 -27.00 -6.86 6.79
N ILE A 366 -26.28 -5.96 7.44
CA ILE A 366 -24.82 -5.96 7.50
C ILE A 366 -24.37 -6.63 8.77
N VAL A 367 -23.61 -7.70 8.62
CA VAL A 367 -22.96 -8.43 9.69
C VAL A 367 -21.48 -8.11 9.64
N VAL A 368 -20.90 -7.62 10.73
CA VAL A 368 -19.45 -7.38 10.80
C VAL A 368 -18.80 -8.32 11.79
N LEU A 369 -17.77 -9.03 11.34
CA LEU A 369 -16.92 -9.87 12.15
C LEU A 369 -15.53 -9.26 12.22
N PHE A 370 -15.07 -8.89 13.42
CA PHE A 370 -13.75 -8.27 13.59
C PHE A 370 -13.16 -8.52 14.96
N GLY A 371 -11.86 -8.29 15.07
CA GLY A 371 -11.09 -8.24 16.28
C GLY A 371 -10.01 -7.17 16.22
N CYS A 372 -9.23 -7.02 17.29
CA CYS A 372 -8.09 -6.13 17.34
C CYS A 372 -6.81 -6.91 17.63
N GLY A 373 -5.68 -6.41 17.10
CA GLY A 373 -4.37 -6.99 17.39
C GLY A 373 -3.90 -6.69 18.81
N GLY A 374 -3.27 -7.67 19.46
CA GLY A 374 -2.51 -7.50 20.69
C GLY A 374 -1.17 -6.79 20.44
N ASP A 375 -0.55 -6.25 21.49
CA ASP A 375 0.70 -5.48 21.46
C ASP A 375 0.64 -4.31 20.46
N ARG A 376 -0.52 -3.67 20.39
CA ARG A 376 -0.82 -2.53 19.51
C ARG A 376 -1.60 -1.47 20.30
N ASP A 377 -1.91 -0.36 19.63
CA ASP A 377 -2.72 0.71 20.21
C ASP A 377 -4.05 0.16 20.76
N ARG A 378 -4.20 0.23 22.08
CA ARG A 378 -5.39 -0.24 22.80
C ARG A 378 -6.53 0.75 22.72
N THR A 379 -6.23 2.04 22.52
CA THR A 379 -7.24 3.12 22.54
C THR A 379 -8.23 2.98 21.40
N LYS A 380 -7.84 2.35 20.29
CA LYS A 380 -8.73 2.10 19.15
C LYS A 380 -9.78 1.02 19.41
N ARG A 381 -9.59 0.10 20.38
CA ARG A 381 -10.43 -1.06 20.62
C ARG A 381 -11.89 -0.66 20.89
N PRO A 382 -12.20 0.16 21.89
CA PRO A 382 -13.58 0.62 22.12
C PRO A 382 -14.11 1.49 20.99
N ILE A 383 -13.26 2.27 20.32
CA ILE A 383 -13.68 3.12 19.18
C ILE A 383 -14.17 2.25 18.02
N MET A 384 -13.44 1.16 17.70
CA MET A 384 -13.85 0.21 16.67
C MET A 384 -15.14 -0.52 17.06
N GLY A 385 -15.30 -0.89 18.35
CA GLY A 385 -16.55 -1.44 18.88
C GLY A 385 -17.74 -0.52 18.63
N ALA A 386 -17.61 0.76 18.97
CA ALA A 386 -18.66 1.76 18.77
C ALA A 386 -18.98 1.96 17.28
N ILE A 387 -17.96 2.08 16.43
CA ILE A 387 -18.13 2.20 14.97
C ILE A 387 -18.86 1.01 14.38
N ALA A 388 -18.49 -0.21 14.78
CA ALA A 388 -19.16 -1.42 14.34
C ALA A 388 -20.64 -1.42 14.73
N ALA A 389 -20.95 -1.06 15.99
CA ALA A 389 -22.31 -0.98 16.48
C ALA A 389 -23.16 0.11 15.80
N ASP A 390 -22.56 1.23 15.40
CA ASP A 390 -23.28 2.33 14.75
C ASP A 390 -23.55 2.11 13.25
N ASN A 391 -22.80 1.20 12.60
CA ASN A 391 -22.85 1.00 11.15
C ASN A 391 -23.27 -0.41 10.70
N ALA A 392 -23.33 -1.38 11.60
CA ALA A 392 -23.78 -2.76 11.31
C ALA A 392 -25.09 -3.10 12.02
N ASP A 393 -25.77 -4.16 11.56
CA ASP A 393 -26.99 -4.69 12.17
C ASP A 393 -26.69 -5.83 13.16
N LEU A 394 -25.54 -6.49 12.98
CA LEU A 394 -25.01 -7.52 13.87
C LEU A 394 -23.49 -7.39 13.94
N VAL A 395 -22.96 -7.38 15.14
CA VAL A 395 -21.53 -7.33 15.41
C VAL A 395 -21.05 -8.68 15.99
N ILE A 396 -20.06 -9.30 15.39
CA ILE A 396 -19.39 -10.50 15.90
C ILE A 396 -17.98 -10.10 16.33
N VAL A 397 -17.75 -10.06 17.63
CA VAL A 397 -16.44 -9.74 18.19
C VAL A 397 -15.65 -11.02 18.41
N THR A 398 -14.43 -11.07 17.84
CA THR A 398 -13.59 -12.26 17.86
C THR A 398 -12.11 -11.91 18.04
N SER A 399 -11.24 -12.92 18.09
CA SER A 399 -9.78 -12.70 18.09
C SER A 399 -9.27 -12.32 16.70
N ASP A 400 -8.23 -11.49 16.66
CA ASP A 400 -7.40 -11.21 15.48
C ASP A 400 -6.03 -11.89 15.69
N ASN A 401 -4.94 -11.13 15.75
CA ASN A 401 -3.59 -11.57 16.14
C ASN A 401 -3.37 -11.20 17.62
N PRO A 402 -3.65 -12.06 18.59
CA PRO A 402 -3.55 -11.71 20.02
C PRO A 402 -2.11 -11.46 20.46
N ARG A 403 -1.13 -12.02 19.76
CA ARG A 403 0.29 -11.95 20.12
C ARG A 403 0.51 -12.38 21.57
N THR A 404 1.14 -11.53 22.40
CA THR A 404 1.42 -11.87 23.81
C THR A 404 0.26 -11.54 24.76
N GLU A 405 -0.79 -10.86 24.28
CA GLU A 405 -1.97 -10.56 25.09
C GLU A 405 -2.98 -11.73 25.11
N GLU A 406 -3.74 -11.83 26.18
CA GLU A 406 -4.85 -12.78 26.29
C GLU A 406 -6.00 -12.35 25.35
N PRO A 407 -6.47 -13.21 24.43
CA PRO A 407 -7.48 -12.84 23.43
C PRO A 407 -8.76 -12.28 24.06
N GLN A 408 -9.23 -12.88 25.18
CA GLN A 408 -10.46 -12.44 25.83
C GLN A 408 -10.35 -11.01 26.37
N LYS A 409 -9.21 -10.59 26.88
CA LYS A 409 -9.00 -9.21 27.36
C LYS A 409 -9.10 -8.18 26.24
N ILE A 410 -8.61 -8.53 25.05
CA ILE A 410 -8.73 -7.67 23.86
C ILE A 410 -10.20 -7.53 23.47
N ILE A 411 -10.94 -8.65 23.48
CA ILE A 411 -12.37 -8.69 23.21
C ILE A 411 -13.14 -7.84 24.23
N ASP A 412 -12.85 -7.97 25.52
CA ASP A 412 -13.51 -7.22 26.59
C ASP A 412 -13.32 -5.70 26.39
N GLU A 413 -12.14 -5.25 25.95
CA GLU A 413 -11.89 -3.84 25.66
C GLU A 413 -12.64 -3.34 24.39
N ILE A 414 -12.90 -4.22 23.42
CA ILE A 414 -13.74 -3.88 22.27
C ILE A 414 -15.19 -3.73 22.70
N LEU A 415 -15.68 -4.63 23.59
CA LEU A 415 -17.05 -4.65 24.08
C LEU A 415 -17.44 -3.39 24.84
N VAL A 416 -16.49 -2.69 25.47
CA VAL A 416 -16.73 -1.36 26.07
C VAL A 416 -17.36 -0.39 25.07
N GLY A 417 -16.97 -0.47 23.80
CA GLY A 417 -17.54 0.38 22.73
C GLY A 417 -18.97 0.02 22.33
N LEU A 418 -19.45 -1.16 22.69
CA LEU A 418 -20.81 -1.62 22.44
C LEU A 418 -21.77 -1.32 23.62
N GLU A 419 -21.24 -0.92 24.78
CA GLU A 419 -22.07 -0.59 25.95
C GLU A 419 -23.09 0.51 25.63
N GLY A 420 -24.34 0.27 25.96
CA GLY A 420 -25.44 1.21 25.70
C GLY A 420 -25.93 1.28 24.25
N LYS A 421 -25.30 0.55 23.31
CA LYS A 421 -25.76 0.44 21.93
C LYS A 421 -26.92 -0.56 21.82
N LYS A 422 -27.80 -0.33 20.81
CA LYS A 422 -28.95 -1.23 20.55
C LYS A 422 -28.62 -2.37 19.59
N THR A 423 -27.47 -2.32 18.96
CA THR A 423 -27.05 -3.27 17.94
C THR A 423 -26.79 -4.63 18.59
N GLU A 424 -27.37 -5.69 18.02
CA GLU A 424 -27.15 -7.05 18.42
C GLU A 424 -25.67 -7.41 18.27
N HIS A 425 -25.10 -8.11 19.26
CA HIS A 425 -23.73 -8.58 19.16
C HIS A 425 -23.56 -9.99 19.73
N VAL A 426 -22.56 -10.68 19.20
CA VAL A 426 -22.14 -12.03 19.62
C VAL A 426 -20.63 -11.99 19.83
N THR A 427 -20.17 -12.73 20.85
CA THR A 427 -18.74 -12.87 21.15
C THR A 427 -18.32 -14.32 20.98
N ILE A 428 -17.39 -14.59 20.07
CA ILE A 428 -16.82 -15.91 19.83
C ILE A 428 -15.31 -15.74 19.70
N CYS A 429 -14.56 -16.18 20.70
CA CYS A 429 -13.12 -15.93 20.78
C CYS A 429 -12.36 -16.59 19.61
N ASP A 430 -12.67 -17.82 19.25
CA ASP A 430 -12.09 -18.50 18.10
C ASP A 430 -12.62 -17.91 16.79
N ARG A 431 -11.73 -17.34 15.97
CA ARG A 431 -12.12 -16.67 14.74
C ARG A 431 -12.68 -17.62 13.69
N ALA A 432 -12.15 -18.84 13.61
CA ALA A 432 -12.67 -19.82 12.66
C ALA A 432 -14.10 -20.24 13.03
N GLU A 433 -14.36 -20.45 14.31
CA GLU A 433 -15.72 -20.74 14.79
C GLU A 433 -16.66 -19.53 14.63
N ALA A 434 -16.15 -18.31 14.81
CA ALA A 434 -16.92 -17.09 14.57
C ALA A 434 -17.35 -16.96 13.09
N ILE A 435 -16.46 -17.26 12.14
CA ILE A 435 -16.77 -17.26 10.70
C ILE A 435 -17.84 -18.33 10.38
N LYS A 436 -17.67 -19.55 10.88
CA LYS A 436 -18.66 -20.64 10.70
C LYS A 436 -20.02 -20.26 11.27
N TRP A 437 -20.04 -19.67 12.46
CA TRP A 437 -21.27 -19.19 13.08
C TRP A 437 -21.96 -18.11 12.23
N ALA A 438 -21.21 -17.16 11.68
CA ALA A 438 -21.73 -16.12 10.80
C ALA A 438 -22.38 -16.71 9.54
N ILE A 439 -21.75 -17.72 8.94
CA ILE A 439 -22.28 -18.44 7.78
C ILE A 439 -23.56 -19.22 8.16
N ASP A 440 -23.58 -19.93 9.28
CA ASP A 440 -24.74 -20.75 9.70
C ASP A 440 -25.95 -19.92 10.11
N ASN A 441 -25.74 -18.67 10.57
CA ASN A 441 -26.77 -17.74 11.03
C ASN A 441 -27.07 -16.59 10.05
N HIS A 442 -26.63 -16.70 8.79
CA HIS A 442 -26.96 -15.71 7.77
C HIS A 442 -28.46 -15.68 7.48
N ARG A 443 -28.93 -14.55 6.99
CA ARG A 443 -30.27 -14.35 6.43
C ARG A 443 -30.14 -13.99 4.95
N ALA A 444 -31.24 -14.14 4.23
CA ALA A 444 -31.31 -13.74 2.83
C ALA A 444 -30.85 -12.28 2.64
N ASN A 445 -29.99 -12.05 1.66
CA ASN A 445 -29.38 -10.76 1.32
C ASN A 445 -28.44 -10.16 2.39
N ASP A 446 -27.99 -10.97 3.37
CA ASP A 446 -26.93 -10.50 4.27
C ASP A 446 -25.62 -10.17 3.53
N VAL A 447 -24.92 -9.15 4.00
CA VAL A 447 -23.52 -8.91 3.70
C VAL A 447 -22.71 -9.10 4.96
N ILE A 448 -21.83 -10.10 4.95
CA ILE A 448 -20.94 -10.45 6.05
C ILE A 448 -19.55 -9.89 5.75
N LEU A 449 -19.12 -8.90 6.52
CA LEU A 449 -17.77 -8.33 6.44
C LEU A 449 -16.84 -9.04 7.42
N LEU A 450 -15.83 -9.73 6.91
CA LEU A 450 -14.70 -10.25 7.71
C LEU A 450 -13.59 -9.20 7.69
N ALA A 451 -13.49 -8.43 8.78
CA ALA A 451 -12.58 -7.28 8.85
C ALA A 451 -11.36 -7.58 9.72
N GLY A 452 -10.23 -6.98 9.33
CA GLY A 452 -8.96 -6.96 10.08
C GLY A 452 -7.84 -7.73 9.42
N LYS A 453 -8.08 -8.98 8.99
CA LYS A 453 -7.03 -9.86 8.47
C LYS A 453 -6.70 -9.63 6.99
N GLY A 454 -7.71 -9.37 6.19
CA GLY A 454 -7.52 -9.07 4.77
C GLY A 454 -6.72 -10.15 4.03
N HIS A 455 -5.50 -9.83 3.60
CA HIS A 455 -4.63 -10.74 2.85
C HIS A 455 -3.86 -11.72 3.73
N GLU A 456 -3.85 -11.55 5.05
CA GLU A 456 -3.16 -12.46 5.98
C GLU A 456 -3.75 -13.87 5.92
N ASP A 457 -2.89 -14.86 5.86
CA ASP A 457 -3.20 -16.30 5.87
C ASP A 457 -2.70 -16.98 7.16
N TYR A 458 -2.51 -16.17 8.22
CA TYR A 458 -2.00 -16.62 9.51
C TYR A 458 -2.66 -15.88 10.67
N GLN A 459 -2.59 -16.48 11.86
CA GLN A 459 -2.83 -15.85 13.15
C GLN A 459 -1.56 -15.90 14.00
N VAL A 460 -1.21 -14.78 14.66
CA VAL A 460 -0.05 -14.72 15.56
C VAL A 460 -0.51 -14.93 16.99
N VAL A 461 -0.07 -16.02 17.60
CA VAL A 461 -0.30 -16.35 19.03
C VAL A 461 1.05 -16.42 19.72
N GLY A 462 1.26 -15.63 20.76
CA GLY A 462 2.60 -15.42 21.30
C GLY A 462 3.51 -14.79 20.26
N HIS A 463 4.57 -15.50 19.89
CA HIS A 463 5.52 -15.12 18.84
C HIS A 463 5.44 -16.02 17.59
N GLU A 464 4.51 -16.96 17.56
CA GLU A 464 4.37 -17.96 16.50
C GLU A 464 3.25 -17.59 15.53
N LYS A 465 3.47 -17.87 14.24
CA LYS A 465 2.44 -17.76 13.20
C LYS A 465 1.82 -19.12 12.96
N HIS A 466 0.51 -19.21 13.15
CA HIS A 466 -0.30 -20.36 12.83
C HIS A 466 -1.08 -20.11 11.55
N HIS A 467 -1.14 -21.09 10.65
CA HIS A 467 -1.90 -20.96 9.41
C HIS A 467 -3.40 -20.75 9.71
N MET A 468 -3.98 -19.71 9.11
CA MET A 468 -5.39 -19.38 9.20
C MET A 468 -5.77 -18.44 8.03
N ASP A 469 -6.24 -19.02 6.92
CA ASP A 469 -6.81 -18.24 5.80
C ASP A 469 -8.34 -18.26 5.89
N GLU A 470 -8.95 -17.08 5.99
CA GLU A 470 -10.41 -16.93 6.09
C GLU A 470 -11.15 -17.50 4.87
N ARG A 471 -10.52 -17.48 3.69
CA ARG A 471 -11.08 -18.02 2.44
C ARG A 471 -11.22 -19.53 2.50
N GLU A 472 -10.19 -20.19 3.01
CA GLU A 472 -10.18 -21.65 3.22
C GLU A 472 -11.26 -22.06 4.22
N ILE A 473 -11.36 -21.33 5.34
CA ILE A 473 -12.37 -21.59 6.38
C ILE A 473 -13.78 -21.46 5.79
N VAL A 474 -14.04 -20.40 5.01
CA VAL A 474 -15.33 -20.19 4.34
C VAL A 474 -15.62 -21.32 3.35
N ALA A 475 -14.68 -21.63 2.45
CA ALA A 475 -14.85 -22.63 1.42
C ALA A 475 -15.10 -24.03 2.04
N GLU A 476 -14.28 -24.44 3.00
CA GLU A 476 -14.43 -25.73 3.69
C GLU A 476 -15.76 -25.85 4.44
N HIS A 477 -16.20 -24.76 5.09
CA HIS A 477 -17.45 -24.81 5.86
C HIS A 477 -18.66 -24.93 4.95
N ILE A 478 -18.70 -24.16 3.86
CA ILE A 478 -19.74 -24.24 2.84
C ILE A 478 -19.79 -25.65 2.21
N GLU A 479 -18.62 -26.20 1.85
CA GLU A 479 -18.55 -27.55 1.29
C GLU A 479 -19.09 -28.62 2.25
N LYS A 480 -18.76 -28.53 3.55
CA LYS A 480 -19.25 -29.43 4.59
C LYS A 480 -20.77 -29.30 4.80
N ARG A 481 -21.30 -28.08 4.71
CA ARG A 481 -22.74 -27.80 4.81
C ARG A 481 -23.53 -28.42 3.65
N ASN A 482 -23.02 -28.31 2.45
CA ASN A 482 -23.66 -28.83 1.22
C ASN A 482 -23.60 -30.37 1.10
N LYS A 483 -22.75 -31.04 1.89
CA LYS A 483 -22.69 -32.51 1.97
C LYS A 483 -23.62 -33.14 3.03
N LYS A 484 -24.24 -32.33 3.90
CA LYS A 484 -25.23 -32.76 4.90
C LYS A 484 -26.65 -32.62 4.37
#